data_8fe11901d5392be51a0419afa32b0c36
#
_entry.id   8fe11901d5392be51a0419afa32b0c36
#
_cell.length_a   1.000
_cell.length_b   1.000
_cell.length_c   1.000
_cell.angle_alpha   90.00
_cell.angle_beta   90.00
_cell.angle_gamma   90.00
#
_symmetry.space_group_name_H-M   'P 1'
#
loop_
_entity.id
_entity.type
_entity.pdbx_description
1 polymer ?
#
loop_
_entity_poly.entity_id
_entity_poly.type
_entity_poly.pdbx_seq_one_letter_code
_entity_poly.pdbx_strand_id
1 'polypeptide(L)'
;VATPSAPAVVAPLGSGHRDALPSDRFRPLEIVFWLLPVACFFAFPSYRLLGSQVLIIGLFAVSLDLVLGYAGIVSLGHAAFFGVGAYTAGLLAVHGFHEPISGLVVAAIAAAIVGYLTSFLVVRGGDLTRLMVTLGIGLMLWEVANKAAFISGGVDGLSGVTIAPILGRFNFDIGGRTAYIYALVVVFLVFVVLRRIVHSPFGLSVRGIREGGRRMPAIGAPVARRLRAMFTLGAAVAGIAGALIAQTTQFVGIDTLGFPRSADLMIMLILGGTGRLYGGLVGAAIFIVAQDYLSGIDPVYWQFWIGFFLVVIVLFARGGILGGLEALRERMLRRKQ
;
A
#
# COMPACT_ATOMS: atom_id res chain seq x y z
N VAL A 1 51.60 -12.07 42.29
CA VAL A 1 51.84 -12.18 40.85
C VAL A 1 50.66 -12.93 40.31
N ALA A 2 49.66 -12.18 39.71
CA ALA A 2 48.49 -12.75 39.13
C ALA A 2 48.82 -13.13 37.67
N THR A 3 48.62 -14.39 37.31
CA THR A 3 48.74 -14.89 35.94
C THR A 3 47.63 -14.30 35.07
N PRO A 4 47.90 -13.78 33.85
CA PRO A 4 46.87 -13.29 32.96
C PRO A 4 46.03 -14.46 32.43
N SER A 5 44.70 -14.37 32.60
CA SER A 5 43.74 -15.32 32.05
C SER A 5 43.78 -15.29 30.51
N ALA A 6 43.89 -16.46 29.89
CA ALA A 6 43.87 -16.64 28.46
C ALA A 6 42.60 -16.06 27.84
N PRO A 7 42.66 -15.46 26.63
CA PRO A 7 41.48 -14.95 25.96
C PRO A 7 40.51 -16.09 25.64
N ALA A 8 39.25 -15.90 25.98
CA ALA A 8 38.19 -16.85 25.65
C ALA A 8 38.14 -17.06 24.12
N VAL A 9 38.41 -18.30 23.70
CA VAL A 9 38.25 -18.74 22.31
C VAL A 9 36.75 -18.60 21.95
N VAL A 10 36.43 -17.61 21.13
CA VAL A 10 35.08 -17.47 20.55
C VAL A 10 34.84 -18.70 19.68
N ALA A 11 33.94 -19.57 20.13
CA ALA A 11 33.53 -20.74 19.35
C ALA A 11 33.02 -20.27 17.96
N PRO A 12 33.40 -20.96 16.87
CA PRO A 12 32.89 -20.61 15.54
C PRO A 12 31.37 -20.73 15.55
N LEU A 13 30.68 -19.65 15.14
CA LEU A 13 29.25 -19.63 14.97
C LEU A 13 28.87 -20.79 14.05
N GLY A 14 28.13 -21.75 14.60
CA GLY A 14 27.77 -22.97 13.94
C GLY A 14 27.05 -22.67 12.59
N SER A 15 27.29 -23.55 11.63
CA SER A 15 26.80 -23.52 10.24
C SER A 15 25.28 -23.55 10.07
N GLY A 16 24.50 -23.45 11.15
CA GLY A 16 23.04 -23.49 11.17
C GLY A 16 22.34 -22.18 10.77
N HIS A 17 23.06 -21.10 10.45
CA HIS A 17 22.45 -19.79 10.18
C HIS A 17 22.35 -19.40 8.69
N ARG A 18 22.68 -20.30 7.76
CA ARG A 18 22.56 -20.04 6.33
C ARG A 18 21.12 -20.10 5.80
N ASP A 19 20.20 -20.70 6.56
CA ASP A 19 18.79 -20.84 6.18
C ASP A 19 17.89 -19.66 6.61
N ALA A 20 18.47 -18.59 7.18
CA ALA A 20 17.73 -17.45 7.70
C ALA A 20 17.39 -16.36 6.65
N LEU A 21 17.84 -16.47 5.42
CA LEU A 21 17.41 -15.56 4.35
C LEU A 21 16.05 -16.03 3.84
N PRO A 22 15.01 -15.17 3.89
CA PRO A 22 13.71 -15.53 3.35
C PRO A 22 13.87 -15.89 1.88
N SER A 23 13.56 -17.14 1.53
CA SER A 23 13.68 -17.63 0.15
C SER A 23 12.77 -16.83 -0.77
N ASP A 24 13.31 -16.28 -1.85
CA ASP A 24 12.58 -15.54 -2.89
C ASP A 24 11.67 -16.47 -3.74
N ARG A 25 11.59 -17.74 -3.40
CA ARG A 25 10.76 -18.72 -4.12
C ARG A 25 9.28 -18.51 -3.80
N PHE A 26 8.46 -18.50 -4.84
CA PHE A 26 7.00 -18.50 -4.68
C PHE A 26 6.56 -19.74 -3.92
N ARG A 27 5.92 -19.56 -2.79
CA ARG A 27 5.30 -20.66 -2.06
C ARG A 27 4.00 -21.06 -2.76
N PRO A 28 3.60 -22.35 -2.77
CA PRO A 28 2.37 -22.78 -3.42
C PRO A 28 1.13 -22.01 -2.92
N LEU A 29 1.14 -21.61 -1.68
CA LEU A 29 0.06 -20.80 -1.08
C LEU A 29 -0.08 -19.41 -1.72
N GLU A 30 0.99 -18.84 -2.23
CA GLU A 30 0.98 -17.55 -2.94
C GLU A 30 0.36 -17.68 -4.32
N ILE A 31 0.58 -18.81 -4.99
CA ILE A 31 -0.06 -19.11 -6.28
C ILE A 31 -1.57 -19.22 -6.09
N VAL A 32 -2.00 -19.92 -5.03
CA VAL A 32 -3.43 -20.03 -4.68
C VAL A 32 -4.03 -18.65 -4.38
N PHE A 33 -3.29 -17.77 -3.69
CA PHE A 33 -3.75 -16.41 -3.41
C PHE A 33 -4.02 -15.62 -4.70
N TRP A 34 -3.14 -15.69 -5.70
CA TRP A 34 -3.32 -14.98 -6.97
C TRP A 34 -4.33 -15.65 -7.91
N LEU A 35 -4.61 -16.95 -7.73
CA LEU A 35 -5.70 -17.62 -8.44
C LEU A 35 -7.09 -17.21 -7.93
N LEU A 36 -7.20 -16.77 -6.66
CA LEU A 36 -8.47 -16.35 -6.07
C LEU A 36 -9.11 -15.15 -6.81
N PRO A 37 -8.42 -14.01 -7.08
CA PRO A 37 -9.00 -12.94 -7.90
C PRO A 37 -9.39 -13.42 -9.31
N VAL A 38 -8.59 -14.30 -9.92
CA VAL A 38 -8.93 -14.88 -11.23
C VAL A 38 -10.21 -15.72 -11.15
N ALA A 39 -10.36 -16.54 -10.12
CA ALA A 39 -11.58 -17.31 -9.88
C ALA A 39 -12.80 -16.41 -9.62
N CYS A 40 -12.63 -15.34 -8.82
CA CYS A 40 -13.69 -14.35 -8.56
C CYS A 40 -14.17 -13.65 -9.85
N PHE A 41 -13.27 -13.39 -10.79
CA PHE A 41 -13.63 -12.81 -12.09
C PHE A 41 -14.66 -13.64 -12.87
N PHE A 42 -14.52 -14.98 -12.83
CA PHE A 42 -15.44 -15.89 -13.51
C PHE A 42 -16.69 -16.20 -12.68
N ALA A 43 -16.54 -16.32 -11.34
CA ALA A 43 -17.63 -16.71 -10.46
C ALA A 43 -18.65 -15.59 -10.25
N PHE A 44 -18.20 -14.32 -10.23
CA PHE A 44 -19.04 -13.16 -9.88
C PHE A 44 -19.00 -12.05 -10.95
N PRO A 45 -19.66 -12.24 -12.10
CA PRO A 45 -19.62 -11.26 -13.20
C PRO A 45 -20.18 -9.88 -12.81
N SER A 46 -21.18 -9.81 -11.94
CA SER A 46 -21.82 -8.57 -11.49
C SER A 46 -20.97 -7.73 -10.54
N TYR A 47 -19.98 -8.35 -9.87
CA TYR A 47 -19.11 -7.68 -8.89
C TYR A 47 -17.73 -7.32 -9.43
N ARG A 48 -17.53 -7.31 -10.76
CA ARG A 48 -16.23 -7.01 -11.37
C ARG A 48 -15.74 -5.59 -11.06
N LEU A 49 -16.63 -4.61 -11.03
CA LEU A 49 -16.28 -3.24 -10.65
C LEU A 49 -15.81 -3.16 -9.19
N LEU A 50 -16.54 -3.79 -8.27
CA LEU A 50 -16.12 -3.91 -6.87
C LEU A 50 -14.77 -4.62 -6.75
N GLY A 51 -14.58 -5.72 -7.48
CA GLY A 51 -13.32 -6.45 -7.50
C GLY A 51 -12.14 -5.62 -8.03
N SER A 52 -12.35 -4.76 -9.04
CA SER A 52 -11.31 -3.84 -9.50
C SER A 52 -10.95 -2.82 -8.43
N GLN A 53 -11.93 -2.28 -7.69
CA GLN A 53 -11.70 -1.37 -6.56
C GLN A 53 -10.92 -2.06 -5.43
N VAL A 54 -11.27 -3.31 -5.09
CA VAL A 54 -10.53 -4.11 -4.09
C VAL A 54 -9.06 -4.26 -4.47
N LEU A 55 -8.76 -4.55 -5.74
CA LEU A 55 -7.38 -4.68 -6.21
C LEU A 55 -6.62 -3.35 -6.15
N ILE A 56 -7.24 -2.26 -6.60
CA ILE A 56 -6.62 -0.93 -6.64
C ILE A 56 -6.36 -0.40 -5.23
N ILE A 57 -7.37 -0.46 -4.35
CA ILE A 57 -7.22 -0.02 -2.96
C ILE A 57 -6.31 -0.97 -2.19
N GLY A 58 -6.28 -2.26 -2.55
CA GLY A 58 -5.31 -3.21 -2.03
C GLY A 58 -3.87 -2.83 -2.38
N LEU A 59 -3.61 -2.39 -3.62
CA LEU A 59 -2.30 -1.86 -4.01
C LEU A 59 -1.96 -0.59 -3.23
N PHE A 60 -2.94 0.28 -3.01
CA PHE A 60 -2.79 1.48 -2.19
C PHE A 60 -2.46 1.11 -0.73
N ALA A 61 -3.09 0.08 -0.15
CA ALA A 61 -2.76 -0.42 1.18
C ALA A 61 -1.34 -1.02 1.25
N VAL A 62 -0.91 -1.75 0.21
CA VAL A 62 0.47 -2.24 0.10
C VAL A 62 1.46 -1.07 0.04
N SER A 63 1.13 0.04 -0.62
CA SER A 63 1.99 1.22 -0.67
C SER A 63 2.24 1.84 0.71
N LEU A 64 1.21 1.90 1.56
CA LEU A 64 1.36 2.33 2.95
C LEU A 64 2.12 1.30 3.78
N ASP A 65 1.96 0.00 3.51
CA ASP A 65 2.71 -1.06 4.21
C ASP A 65 4.21 -0.95 3.99
N LEU A 66 4.67 -0.51 2.81
CA LEU A 66 6.09 -0.22 2.57
C LEU A 66 6.61 0.87 3.51
N VAL A 67 5.82 1.89 3.76
CA VAL A 67 6.19 3.04 4.58
C VAL A 67 6.02 2.76 6.07
N LEU A 68 4.88 2.22 6.48
CA LEU A 68 4.58 1.91 7.87
C LEU A 68 5.12 0.54 8.28
N GLY A 69 4.81 -0.48 7.50
CA GLY A 69 5.11 -1.87 7.82
C GLY A 69 6.59 -2.21 7.70
N TYR A 70 7.29 -1.68 6.71
CA TYR A 70 8.72 -1.97 6.49
C TYR A 70 9.65 -0.87 7.02
N ALA A 71 9.34 0.40 6.79
CA ALA A 71 10.21 1.50 7.23
C ALA A 71 9.88 2.04 8.63
N GLY A 72 8.72 1.69 9.20
CA GLY A 72 8.29 2.17 10.51
C GLY A 72 7.91 3.65 10.53
N ILE A 73 7.55 4.22 9.39
CA ILE A 73 7.12 5.62 9.28
C ILE A 73 5.60 5.65 9.28
N VAL A 74 5.00 6.14 10.35
CA VAL A 74 3.54 6.35 10.40
C VAL A 74 3.18 7.57 9.56
N SER A 75 2.22 7.43 8.65
CA SER A 75 1.77 8.49 7.75
C SER A 75 0.25 8.56 7.71
N LEU A 76 -0.30 9.74 8.03
CA LEU A 76 -1.74 10.06 7.92
C LEU A 76 -2.08 10.89 6.68
N GLY A 77 -1.09 11.27 5.89
CA GLY A 77 -1.25 12.00 4.63
C GLY A 77 -0.95 11.17 3.38
N HIS A 78 -1.00 9.83 3.47
CA HIS A 78 -0.61 8.97 2.36
C HIS A 78 -1.58 9.06 1.17
N ALA A 79 -2.85 9.41 1.41
CA ALA A 79 -3.85 9.69 0.37
C ALA A 79 -3.44 10.83 -0.57
N ALA A 80 -2.60 11.76 -0.10
CA ALA A 80 -2.09 12.83 -0.94
C ALA A 80 -1.33 12.30 -2.18
N PHE A 81 -0.51 11.26 -2.03
CA PHE A 81 0.23 10.64 -3.13
C PHE A 81 -0.70 9.87 -4.08
N PHE A 82 -1.71 9.23 -3.53
CA PHE A 82 -2.77 8.58 -4.31
C PHE A 82 -3.53 9.60 -5.15
N GLY A 83 -3.97 10.71 -4.53
CA GLY A 83 -4.66 11.78 -5.23
C GLY A 83 -3.77 12.47 -6.27
N VAL A 84 -2.48 12.76 -5.98
CA VAL A 84 -1.53 13.28 -6.98
C VAL A 84 -1.47 12.36 -8.20
N GLY A 85 -1.40 11.04 -7.99
CA GLY A 85 -1.43 10.08 -9.10
C GLY A 85 -2.74 10.10 -9.88
N ALA A 86 -3.89 10.14 -9.18
CA ALA A 86 -5.22 10.19 -9.79
C ALA A 86 -5.41 11.46 -10.63
N TYR A 87 -5.10 12.63 -10.07
CA TYR A 87 -5.18 13.90 -10.80
C TYR A 87 -4.20 13.98 -11.96
N THR A 88 -2.97 13.46 -11.80
CA THR A 88 -2.01 13.43 -12.91
C THR A 88 -2.53 12.61 -14.08
N ALA A 89 -3.04 11.40 -13.85
CA ALA A 89 -3.60 10.56 -14.89
C ALA A 89 -4.88 11.16 -15.49
N GLY A 90 -5.77 11.73 -14.66
CA GLY A 90 -7.00 12.38 -15.10
C GLY A 90 -6.72 13.61 -15.97
N LEU A 91 -5.81 14.48 -15.54
CA LEU A 91 -5.43 15.68 -16.30
C LEU A 91 -4.79 15.33 -17.65
N LEU A 92 -3.90 14.33 -17.70
CA LEU A 92 -3.35 13.85 -18.95
C LEU A 92 -4.44 13.41 -19.92
N ALA A 93 -5.42 12.64 -19.42
CA ALA A 93 -6.54 12.17 -20.24
C ALA A 93 -7.41 13.33 -20.76
N VAL A 94 -7.71 14.34 -19.94
CA VAL A 94 -8.48 15.53 -20.35
C VAL A 94 -7.72 16.35 -21.40
N HIS A 95 -6.37 16.41 -21.33
CA HIS A 95 -5.56 17.16 -22.29
C HIS A 95 -5.15 16.36 -23.55
N GLY A 96 -5.80 15.23 -23.82
CA GLY A 96 -5.61 14.49 -25.06
C GLY A 96 -4.61 13.33 -25.02
N PHE A 97 -3.97 13.09 -23.88
CA PHE A 97 -3.12 11.90 -23.66
C PHE A 97 -3.95 10.76 -23.08
N HIS A 98 -4.71 10.11 -23.93
CA HIS A 98 -5.68 9.09 -23.50
C HIS A 98 -5.06 7.72 -23.25
N GLU A 99 -3.76 7.51 -23.50
CA GLU A 99 -3.12 6.20 -23.36
C GLU A 99 -2.94 5.82 -21.88
N PRO A 100 -3.53 4.69 -21.42
CA PRO A 100 -3.55 4.35 -20.00
C PRO A 100 -2.18 4.00 -19.42
N ILE A 101 -1.30 3.34 -20.19
CA ILE A 101 0.02 2.91 -19.70
C ILE A 101 0.95 4.10 -19.47
N SER A 102 0.99 5.05 -20.40
CA SER A 102 1.77 6.28 -20.23
C SER A 102 1.25 7.10 -19.06
N GLY A 103 -0.07 7.18 -18.89
CA GLY A 103 -0.71 7.81 -17.73
C GLY A 103 -0.27 7.21 -16.39
N LEU A 104 -0.18 5.87 -16.28
CA LEU A 104 0.34 5.20 -15.09
C LEU A 104 1.80 5.58 -14.77
N VAL A 105 2.66 5.59 -15.80
CA VAL A 105 4.08 5.89 -15.60
C VAL A 105 4.27 7.33 -15.16
N VAL A 106 3.61 8.28 -15.83
CA VAL A 106 3.70 9.72 -15.47
C VAL A 106 3.14 9.98 -14.08
N ALA A 107 2.01 9.35 -13.70
CA ALA A 107 1.43 9.44 -12.37
C ALA A 107 2.36 8.88 -11.28
N ALA A 108 3.01 7.74 -11.55
CA ALA A 108 4.01 7.16 -10.64
C ALA A 108 5.20 8.11 -10.43
N ILE A 109 5.70 8.72 -11.51
CA ILE A 109 6.81 9.67 -11.44
C ILE A 109 6.39 10.94 -10.69
N ALA A 110 5.22 11.50 -10.98
CA ALA A 110 4.71 12.69 -10.30
C ALA A 110 4.55 12.45 -8.79
N ALA A 111 3.92 11.35 -8.39
CA ALA A 111 3.78 10.96 -6.99
C ALA A 111 5.14 10.68 -6.34
N ALA A 112 6.09 10.06 -7.06
CA ALA A 112 7.45 9.85 -6.58
C ALA A 112 8.19 11.16 -6.33
N ILE A 113 8.07 12.15 -7.22
CA ILE A 113 8.69 13.47 -7.05
C ILE A 113 8.14 14.16 -5.80
N VAL A 114 6.81 14.22 -5.65
CA VAL A 114 6.18 14.81 -4.47
C VAL A 114 6.59 14.04 -3.20
N GLY A 115 6.60 12.70 -3.24
CA GLY A 115 7.06 11.85 -2.16
C GLY A 115 8.54 12.06 -1.81
N TYR A 116 9.41 12.24 -2.79
CA TYR A 116 10.82 12.53 -2.56
C TYR A 116 11.02 13.89 -1.90
N LEU A 117 10.37 14.93 -2.40
CA LEU A 117 10.46 16.28 -1.84
C LEU A 117 9.96 16.33 -0.39
N THR A 118 8.83 15.69 -0.12
CA THR A 118 8.26 15.64 1.23
C THR A 118 9.04 14.73 2.19
N SER A 119 9.76 13.75 1.68
CA SER A 119 10.57 12.82 2.48
C SER A 119 11.66 13.51 3.31
N PHE A 120 12.18 14.67 2.85
CA PHE A 120 13.18 15.43 3.60
C PHE A 120 12.64 15.98 4.92
N LEU A 121 11.34 16.31 4.96
CA LEU A 121 10.67 16.78 6.16
C LEU A 121 10.28 15.58 7.06
N VAL A 122 9.68 14.56 6.47
CA VAL A 122 9.14 13.40 7.20
C VAL A 122 10.23 12.60 7.91
N VAL A 123 11.38 12.36 7.26
CA VAL A 123 12.43 11.49 7.80
C VAL A 123 13.19 12.14 8.97
N ARG A 124 13.20 13.46 9.09
CA ARG A 124 13.93 14.19 10.14
C ARG A 124 13.26 14.15 11.52
N GLY A 125 11.94 13.92 11.58
CA GLY A 125 11.17 13.97 12.82
C GLY A 125 11.12 12.64 13.60
N GLY A 126 10.76 12.72 14.89
CA GLY A 126 10.29 11.58 15.67
C GLY A 126 8.89 11.13 15.22
N ASP A 127 8.36 10.06 15.80
CA ASP A 127 7.12 9.43 15.31
C ASP A 127 5.91 10.39 15.34
N LEU A 128 5.74 11.16 16.42
CA LEU A 128 4.68 12.17 16.53
C LEU A 128 4.86 13.29 15.51
N THR A 129 6.09 13.78 15.32
CA THR A 129 6.40 14.80 14.33
C THR A 129 6.12 14.30 12.91
N ARG A 130 6.44 13.05 12.61
CA ARG A 130 6.15 12.42 11.31
C ARG A 130 4.65 12.38 11.02
N LEU A 131 3.83 12.01 12.02
CA LEU A 131 2.37 12.02 11.90
C LEU A 131 1.84 13.42 11.57
N MET A 132 2.27 14.45 12.33
CA MET A 132 1.82 15.82 12.10
C MET A 132 2.28 16.37 10.76
N VAL A 133 3.54 16.13 10.37
CA VAL A 133 4.08 16.60 9.10
C VAL A 133 3.36 15.93 7.92
N THR A 134 3.12 14.60 7.97
CA THR A 134 2.43 13.91 6.87
C THR A 134 0.97 14.32 6.77
N LEU A 135 0.29 14.57 7.90
CA LEU A 135 -1.07 15.11 7.92
C LEU A 135 -1.10 16.52 7.31
N GLY A 136 -0.19 17.39 7.73
CA GLY A 136 -0.09 18.76 7.20
C GLY A 136 0.19 18.80 5.71
N ILE A 137 1.08 17.93 5.20
CA ILE A 137 1.33 17.78 3.76
C ILE A 137 0.06 17.31 3.03
N GLY A 138 -0.66 16.34 3.60
CA GLY A 138 -1.92 15.85 3.03
C GLY A 138 -2.97 16.95 2.90
N LEU A 139 -3.18 17.72 3.99
CA LEU A 139 -4.11 18.84 4.01
C LEU A 139 -3.69 19.96 3.05
N MET A 140 -2.39 20.25 2.96
CA MET A 140 -1.87 21.27 2.05
C MET A 140 -2.11 20.87 0.58
N LEU A 141 -1.86 19.63 0.19
CA LEU A 141 -2.11 19.15 -1.18
C LEU A 141 -3.61 19.09 -1.48
N TRP A 142 -4.43 18.72 -0.51
CA TRP A 142 -5.88 18.75 -0.64
C TRP A 142 -6.38 20.20 -0.86
N GLU A 143 -5.88 21.15 -0.08
CA GLU A 143 -6.27 22.58 -0.21
C GLU A 143 -5.78 23.19 -1.53
N VAL A 144 -4.58 22.84 -1.98
CA VAL A 144 -4.07 23.25 -3.30
C VAL A 144 -4.98 22.75 -4.41
N ALA A 145 -5.38 21.46 -4.38
CA ALA A 145 -6.31 20.91 -5.35
C ALA A 145 -7.69 21.60 -5.27
N ASN A 146 -8.18 21.88 -4.07
CA ASN A 146 -9.46 22.56 -3.86
C ASN A 146 -9.47 24.00 -4.41
N LYS A 147 -8.41 24.75 -4.16
CA LYS A 147 -8.25 26.14 -4.64
C LYS A 147 -7.97 26.23 -6.14
N ALA A 148 -7.28 25.25 -6.69
CA ALA A 148 -6.98 25.20 -8.12
C ALA A 148 -8.16 24.62 -8.94
N ALA A 149 -9.39 25.03 -8.64
CA ALA A 149 -10.61 24.50 -9.25
C ALA A 149 -10.62 24.58 -10.79
N PHE A 150 -9.91 25.56 -11.37
CA PHE A 150 -9.75 25.69 -12.83
C PHE A 150 -8.95 24.55 -13.49
N ILE A 151 -8.15 23.78 -12.70
CA ILE A 151 -7.40 22.62 -13.16
C ILE A 151 -8.05 21.34 -12.65
N SER A 152 -8.33 21.27 -11.34
CA SER A 152 -8.77 20.06 -10.64
C SER A 152 -10.27 19.81 -10.68
N GLY A 153 -11.06 20.80 -11.11
CA GLY A 153 -12.52 20.80 -10.94
C GLY A 153 -12.99 21.14 -9.52
N GLY A 154 -12.06 21.35 -8.56
CA GLY A 154 -12.37 21.73 -7.18
C GLY A 154 -13.22 20.67 -6.47
N VAL A 155 -14.29 21.10 -5.79
CA VAL A 155 -15.21 20.25 -5.04
C VAL A 155 -16.00 19.30 -5.97
N ASP A 156 -16.29 19.73 -7.20
CA ASP A 156 -17.05 18.93 -8.19
C ASP A 156 -16.20 17.80 -8.79
N GLY A 157 -14.89 17.87 -8.61
CA GLY A 157 -13.94 16.89 -9.14
C GLY A 157 -13.68 17.04 -10.64
N LEU A 158 -12.71 16.29 -11.14
CA LEU A 158 -12.32 16.29 -12.53
C LEU A 158 -13.19 15.29 -13.31
N SER A 159 -14.08 15.82 -14.16
CA SER A 159 -14.92 15.07 -15.09
C SER A 159 -14.38 15.14 -16.52
N GLY A 160 -14.90 14.30 -17.42
CA GLY A 160 -14.44 14.26 -18.82
C GLY A 160 -13.15 13.47 -19.03
N VAL A 161 -12.76 12.65 -18.09
CA VAL A 161 -11.62 11.74 -18.22
C VAL A 161 -11.99 10.64 -19.22
N THR A 162 -11.49 10.77 -20.46
CA THR A 162 -11.68 9.76 -21.50
C THR A 162 -10.41 8.96 -21.68
N ILE A 163 -10.54 7.63 -21.66
CA ILE A 163 -9.40 6.73 -21.75
C ILE A 163 -9.46 5.97 -23.07
N ALA A 164 -8.37 5.97 -23.81
CA ALA A 164 -8.23 5.18 -25.04
C ALA A 164 -8.25 3.67 -24.74
N PRO A 165 -8.62 2.85 -25.73
CA PRO A 165 -8.52 1.40 -25.59
C PRO A 165 -7.10 0.97 -25.22
N ILE A 166 -6.97 0.09 -24.23
CA ILE A 166 -5.68 -0.47 -23.84
C ILE A 166 -5.06 -1.14 -25.06
N LEU A 167 -3.84 -0.73 -25.44
CA LEU A 167 -3.13 -1.22 -26.63
C LEU A 167 -3.94 -1.07 -27.94
N GLY A 168 -4.89 -0.12 -28.00
CA GLY A 168 -5.73 0.12 -29.17
C GLY A 168 -6.79 -0.97 -29.46
N ARG A 169 -6.97 -1.96 -28.56
CA ARG A 169 -7.87 -3.11 -28.79
C ARG A 169 -8.93 -3.32 -27.70
N PHE A 170 -8.65 -2.96 -26.46
CA PHE A 170 -9.53 -3.27 -25.32
C PHE A 170 -10.19 -2.00 -24.79
N ASN A 171 -11.44 -1.78 -25.17
CA ASN A 171 -12.25 -0.67 -24.63
C ASN A 171 -12.61 -0.92 -23.17
N PHE A 172 -12.68 0.16 -22.39
CA PHE A 172 -13.25 0.11 -21.05
C PHE A 172 -14.75 -0.11 -21.17
N ASP A 173 -15.21 -1.28 -20.75
CA ASP A 173 -16.60 -1.71 -20.80
C ASP A 173 -17.33 -1.31 -19.51
N ILE A 174 -18.60 -0.91 -19.63
CA ILE A 174 -19.51 -0.59 -18.50
C ILE A 174 -19.62 -1.80 -17.54
N GLY A 175 -19.49 -3.03 -18.06
CA GLY A 175 -19.47 -4.25 -17.25
C GLY A 175 -18.21 -4.46 -16.40
N GLY A 176 -17.21 -3.54 -16.47
CA GLY A 176 -15.98 -3.58 -15.67
C GLY A 176 -15.03 -4.73 -16.00
N ARG A 177 -15.25 -5.44 -17.11
CA ARG A 177 -14.42 -6.60 -17.48
C ARG A 177 -12.98 -6.18 -17.78
N THR A 178 -12.81 -5.18 -18.63
CA THR A 178 -11.51 -4.65 -19.01
C THR A 178 -10.83 -3.96 -17.82
N ALA A 179 -11.59 -3.19 -17.04
CA ALA A 179 -11.09 -2.53 -15.83
C ALA A 179 -10.52 -3.54 -14.81
N TYR A 180 -11.24 -4.65 -14.59
CA TYR A 180 -10.79 -5.68 -13.66
C TYR A 180 -9.49 -6.37 -14.11
N ILE A 181 -9.43 -6.81 -15.38
CA ILE A 181 -8.24 -7.49 -15.92
C ILE A 181 -7.05 -6.53 -15.91
N TYR A 182 -7.25 -5.28 -16.29
CA TYR A 182 -6.23 -4.25 -16.29
C TYR A 182 -5.68 -3.99 -14.87
N ALA A 183 -6.57 -3.77 -13.90
CA ALA A 183 -6.19 -3.61 -12.51
C ALA A 183 -5.44 -4.85 -11.98
N LEU A 184 -5.93 -6.07 -12.27
CA LEU A 184 -5.29 -7.31 -11.84
C LEU A 184 -3.87 -7.44 -12.39
N VAL A 185 -3.66 -7.19 -13.69
CA VAL A 185 -2.34 -7.29 -14.32
C VAL A 185 -1.38 -6.26 -13.73
N VAL A 186 -1.81 -4.99 -13.61
CA VAL A 186 -0.94 -3.94 -13.07
C VAL A 186 -0.60 -4.19 -11.61
N VAL A 187 -1.59 -4.55 -10.79
CA VAL A 187 -1.38 -4.86 -9.36
C VAL A 187 -0.45 -6.04 -9.20
N PHE A 188 -0.62 -7.10 -9.99
CA PHE A 188 0.27 -8.26 -9.97
C PHE A 188 1.71 -7.90 -10.33
N LEU A 189 1.92 -7.15 -11.42
CA LEU A 189 3.25 -6.73 -11.86
C LEU A 189 3.95 -5.85 -10.80
N VAL A 190 3.24 -4.85 -10.28
CA VAL A 190 3.77 -3.97 -9.24
C VAL A 190 4.08 -4.79 -7.97
N PHE A 191 3.20 -5.70 -7.58
CA PHE A 191 3.42 -6.57 -6.42
C PHE A 191 4.67 -7.44 -6.56
N VAL A 192 4.91 -8.05 -7.73
CA VAL A 192 6.11 -8.84 -8.00
C VAL A 192 7.38 -7.99 -7.88
N VAL A 193 7.36 -6.77 -8.41
CA VAL A 193 8.47 -5.82 -8.27
C VAL A 193 8.71 -5.46 -6.81
N LEU A 194 7.66 -5.11 -6.07
CA LEU A 194 7.74 -4.78 -4.65
C LEU A 194 8.26 -5.94 -3.81
N ARG A 195 7.81 -7.16 -4.11
CA ARG A 195 8.31 -8.36 -3.45
C ARG A 195 9.82 -8.50 -3.62
N ARG A 196 10.35 -8.34 -4.83
CA ARG A 196 11.79 -8.38 -5.08
C ARG A 196 12.53 -7.29 -4.31
N ILE A 197 12.00 -6.07 -4.28
CA ILE A 197 12.61 -4.95 -3.54
C ILE A 197 12.66 -5.24 -2.03
N VAL A 198 11.56 -5.72 -1.46
CA VAL A 198 11.45 -5.99 -0.02
C VAL A 198 12.36 -7.15 0.44
N HIS A 199 12.59 -8.15 -0.42
CA HIS A 199 13.51 -9.26 -0.13
C HIS A 199 14.97 -8.98 -0.55
N SER A 200 15.24 -7.84 -1.18
CA SER A 200 16.60 -7.40 -1.53
C SER A 200 17.40 -6.94 -0.30
N PRO A 201 18.72 -6.79 -0.38
CA PRO A 201 19.54 -6.20 0.68
C PRO A 201 19.06 -4.80 1.10
N PHE A 202 18.45 -4.04 0.19
CA PHE A 202 17.80 -2.76 0.49
C PHE A 202 16.63 -2.95 1.46
N GLY A 203 15.69 -3.84 1.13
CA GLY A 203 14.50 -4.11 1.98
C GLY A 203 14.88 -4.65 3.36
N LEU A 204 15.85 -5.58 3.41
CA LEU A 204 16.37 -6.11 4.67
C LEU A 204 16.97 -5.01 5.54
N SER A 205 17.72 -4.08 4.93
CA SER A 205 18.30 -2.97 5.68
C SER A 205 17.26 -1.98 6.22
N VAL A 206 16.17 -1.77 5.48
CA VAL A 206 15.05 -0.91 5.93
C VAL A 206 14.34 -1.57 7.14
N ARG A 207 14.10 -2.88 7.10
CA ARG A 207 13.58 -3.63 8.26
C ARG A 207 14.52 -3.52 9.47
N GLY A 208 15.82 -3.69 9.25
CA GLY A 208 16.82 -3.52 10.32
C GLY A 208 16.80 -2.11 10.94
N ILE A 209 16.53 -1.07 10.14
CA ILE A 209 16.34 0.31 10.63
C ILE A 209 15.09 0.41 11.50
N ARG A 210 13.97 -0.20 11.10
CA ARG A 210 12.73 -0.23 11.88
C ARG A 210 12.92 -0.91 13.24
N GLU A 211 13.63 -2.04 13.28
CA GLU A 211 13.82 -2.84 14.49
C GLU A 211 14.91 -2.29 15.42
N GLY A 212 15.93 -1.64 14.85
CA GLY A 212 17.10 -1.16 15.60
C GLY A 212 17.63 0.19 15.12
N GLY A 213 16.77 1.20 15.00
CA GLY A 213 17.11 2.52 14.44
C GLY A 213 18.32 3.21 15.08
N ARG A 214 18.64 2.93 16.35
CA ARG A 214 19.84 3.45 17.04
C ARG A 214 21.11 2.64 16.73
N ARG A 215 20.99 1.36 16.38
CA ARG A 215 22.13 0.46 16.10
C ARG A 215 22.62 0.56 14.66
N MET A 216 21.71 0.81 13.72
CA MET A 216 22.02 0.85 12.30
C MET A 216 23.03 1.93 11.89
N PRO A 217 23.01 3.17 12.44
CA PRO A 217 24.07 4.15 12.18
C PRO A 217 25.45 3.69 12.68
N ALA A 218 25.50 2.96 13.80
CA ALA A 218 26.76 2.49 14.37
C ALA A 218 27.49 1.48 13.45
N ILE A 219 26.76 0.76 12.61
CA ILE A 219 27.32 -0.14 11.59
C ILE A 219 27.47 0.52 10.22
N GLY A 220 27.36 1.87 10.15
CA GLY A 220 27.58 2.64 8.92
C GLY A 220 26.42 2.67 7.94
N ALA A 221 25.21 2.23 8.33
CA ALA A 221 24.06 2.25 7.42
C ALA A 221 23.54 3.69 7.22
N PRO A 222 23.32 4.16 5.97
CA PRO A 222 22.80 5.49 5.68
C PRO A 222 21.27 5.55 5.89
N VAL A 223 20.84 5.61 7.16
CA VAL A 223 19.43 5.50 7.59
C VAL A 223 18.51 6.47 6.86
N ALA A 224 18.83 7.78 6.86
CA ALA A 224 17.99 8.79 6.24
C ALA A 224 17.81 8.56 4.71
N ARG A 225 18.87 8.13 4.02
CA ARG A 225 18.81 7.86 2.58
C ARG A 225 17.91 6.66 2.28
N ARG A 226 17.99 5.60 3.10
CA ARG A 226 17.17 4.39 2.91
C ARG A 226 15.70 4.62 3.23
N LEU A 227 15.41 5.35 4.31
CA LEU A 227 14.04 5.74 4.66
C LEU A 227 13.41 6.64 3.59
N ARG A 228 14.16 7.64 3.08
CA ARG A 228 13.68 8.49 1.97
C ARG A 228 13.37 7.67 0.73
N ALA A 229 14.25 6.76 0.34
CA ALA A 229 14.02 5.91 -0.83
C ALA A 229 12.77 5.02 -0.66
N MET A 230 12.56 4.42 0.53
CA MET A 230 11.36 3.61 0.78
C MET A 230 10.08 4.46 0.79
N PHE A 231 10.12 5.67 1.36
CA PHE A 231 9.00 6.60 1.38
C PHE A 231 8.62 7.04 -0.06
N THR A 232 9.62 7.38 -0.88
CA THR A 232 9.43 7.72 -2.30
C THR A 232 8.84 6.56 -3.09
N LEU A 233 9.32 5.33 -2.83
CA LEU A 233 8.77 4.13 -3.47
C LEU A 233 7.30 3.91 -3.08
N GLY A 234 6.98 4.06 -1.79
CA GLY A 234 5.59 4.00 -1.32
C GLY A 234 4.71 5.05 -2.01
N ALA A 235 5.18 6.29 -2.12
CA ALA A 235 4.47 7.36 -2.82
C ALA A 235 4.26 7.04 -4.31
N ALA A 236 5.27 6.48 -5.00
CA ALA A 236 5.15 6.07 -6.41
C ALA A 236 4.06 5.00 -6.61
N VAL A 237 4.02 3.99 -5.73
CA VAL A 237 3.02 2.92 -5.77
C VAL A 237 1.62 3.45 -5.45
N ALA A 238 1.51 4.38 -4.49
CA ALA A 238 0.24 5.08 -4.22
C ALA A 238 -0.23 5.85 -5.45
N GLY A 239 0.70 6.52 -6.17
CA GLY A 239 0.39 7.21 -7.43
C GLY A 239 -0.11 6.27 -8.53
N ILE A 240 0.48 5.08 -8.67
CA ILE A 240 -0.02 4.05 -9.60
C ILE A 240 -1.45 3.64 -9.23
N ALA A 241 -1.73 3.39 -7.95
CA ALA A 241 -3.07 3.04 -7.49
C ALA A 241 -4.08 4.19 -7.74
N GLY A 242 -3.65 5.45 -7.54
CA GLY A 242 -4.45 6.63 -7.86
C GLY A 242 -4.73 6.76 -9.37
N ALA A 243 -3.75 6.52 -10.22
CA ALA A 243 -3.96 6.52 -11.66
C ALA A 243 -4.93 5.42 -12.11
N LEU A 244 -4.81 4.21 -11.53
CA LEU A 244 -5.73 3.11 -11.82
C LEU A 244 -7.18 3.47 -11.46
N ILE A 245 -7.43 4.11 -10.31
CA ILE A 245 -8.81 4.49 -9.94
C ILE A 245 -9.34 5.53 -10.91
N ALA A 246 -8.55 6.56 -11.27
CA ALA A 246 -8.95 7.59 -12.24
C ALA A 246 -9.29 7.00 -13.61
N GLN A 247 -8.50 6.02 -14.08
CA GLN A 247 -8.70 5.36 -15.36
C GLN A 247 -9.92 4.40 -15.37
N THR A 248 -10.18 3.73 -14.25
CA THR A 248 -11.28 2.76 -14.17
C THR A 248 -12.62 3.41 -13.89
N THR A 249 -12.66 4.50 -13.10
CA THR A 249 -13.89 5.26 -12.79
C THR A 249 -14.15 6.39 -13.77
N GLN A 250 -13.15 6.80 -14.56
CA GLN A 250 -13.20 7.95 -15.47
C GLN A 250 -13.60 9.26 -14.77
N PHE A 251 -13.32 9.34 -13.49
CA PHE A 251 -13.61 10.47 -12.62
C PHE A 251 -12.57 10.58 -11.50
N VAL A 252 -12.24 11.81 -11.11
CA VAL A 252 -11.34 12.06 -9.99
C VAL A 252 -11.97 13.05 -9.03
N GLY A 253 -12.46 12.57 -7.89
CA GLY A 253 -12.98 13.41 -6.83
C GLY A 253 -11.88 13.94 -5.91
N ILE A 254 -12.12 15.09 -5.27
CA ILE A 254 -11.20 15.71 -4.31
C ILE A 254 -11.02 14.85 -3.05
N ASP A 255 -11.97 13.96 -2.75
CA ASP A 255 -11.93 12.98 -1.67
C ASP A 255 -10.75 12.00 -1.77
N THR A 256 -10.21 11.79 -2.98
CA THR A 256 -9.01 10.97 -3.20
C THR A 256 -7.77 11.50 -2.49
N LEU A 257 -7.71 12.82 -2.23
CA LEU A 257 -6.65 13.49 -1.46
C LEU A 257 -6.99 13.60 0.04
N GLY A 258 -8.24 13.32 0.41
CA GLY A 258 -8.80 13.59 1.72
C GLY A 258 -8.16 12.77 2.85
N PHE A 259 -8.10 13.36 4.04
CA PHE A 259 -7.67 12.65 5.26
C PHE A 259 -8.49 11.38 5.56
N PRO A 260 -9.85 11.35 5.36
CA PRO A 260 -10.62 10.13 5.57
C PRO A 260 -10.08 8.94 4.77
N ARG A 261 -9.64 9.16 3.54
CA ARG A 261 -9.04 8.11 2.70
C ARG A 261 -7.74 7.56 3.29
N SER A 262 -6.90 8.42 3.92
CA SER A 262 -5.70 7.96 4.63
C SER A 262 -6.04 7.18 5.89
N ALA A 263 -7.10 7.56 6.60
CA ALA A 263 -7.58 6.85 7.78
C ALA A 263 -8.12 5.45 7.41
N ASP A 264 -8.98 5.35 6.41
CA ASP A 264 -9.48 4.07 5.89
C ASP A 264 -8.33 3.13 5.49
N LEU A 265 -7.31 3.69 4.81
CA LEU A 265 -6.14 2.96 4.40
C LEU A 265 -5.38 2.36 5.59
N MET A 266 -5.22 3.13 6.67
CA MET A 266 -4.58 2.67 7.89
C MET A 266 -5.40 1.55 8.55
N ILE A 267 -6.72 1.69 8.57
CA ILE A 267 -7.66 0.67 9.06
C ILE A 267 -7.47 -0.64 8.28
N MET A 268 -7.48 -0.57 6.95
CA MET A 268 -7.28 -1.73 6.08
C MET A 268 -5.96 -2.43 6.37
N LEU A 269 -4.89 -1.64 6.56
CA LEU A 269 -3.58 -2.19 6.82
C LEU A 269 -3.47 -2.86 8.20
N ILE A 270 -4.07 -2.27 9.24
CA ILE A 270 -4.12 -2.86 10.58
C ILE A 270 -4.93 -4.15 10.56
N LEU A 271 -6.07 -4.15 9.87
CA LEU A 271 -6.95 -5.31 9.72
C LEU A 271 -6.25 -6.48 9.04
N GLY A 272 -5.50 -6.21 7.97
CA GLY A 272 -4.75 -7.23 7.24
C GLY A 272 -3.47 -7.70 7.94
N GLY A 273 -2.84 -6.81 8.71
CA GLY A 273 -1.56 -7.02 9.43
C GLY A 273 -0.38 -6.31 8.76
N THR A 274 0.25 -5.41 9.50
CA THR A 274 1.37 -4.57 9.05
C THR A 274 2.68 -5.36 8.87
N GLY A 275 3.49 -4.95 7.89
CA GLY A 275 4.80 -5.55 7.62
C GLY A 275 4.74 -6.85 6.82
N ARG A 276 3.61 -7.11 6.18
CA ARG A 276 3.35 -8.25 5.30
C ARG A 276 2.70 -7.78 4.02
N LEU A 277 3.37 -7.91 2.88
CA LEU A 277 2.86 -7.42 1.58
C LEU A 277 1.44 -7.90 1.26
N TYR A 278 1.11 -9.15 1.61
CA TYR A 278 -0.23 -9.71 1.43
C TYR A 278 -1.27 -9.12 2.40
N GLY A 279 -0.81 -8.56 3.54
CA GLY A 279 -1.68 -7.96 4.55
C GLY A 279 -2.51 -6.82 4.00
N GLY A 280 -1.89 -5.89 3.26
CA GLY A 280 -2.60 -4.78 2.65
C GLY A 280 -3.70 -5.21 1.68
N LEU A 281 -3.42 -6.21 0.83
CA LEU A 281 -4.41 -6.75 -0.12
C LEU A 281 -5.59 -7.44 0.60
N VAL A 282 -5.30 -8.27 1.60
CA VAL A 282 -6.33 -8.98 2.38
C VAL A 282 -7.17 -7.99 3.19
N GLY A 283 -6.53 -7.03 3.85
CA GLY A 283 -7.22 -6.02 4.64
C GLY A 283 -8.14 -5.14 3.78
N ALA A 284 -7.67 -4.71 2.61
CA ALA A 284 -8.49 -3.96 1.67
C ALA A 284 -9.68 -4.78 1.14
N ALA A 285 -9.46 -6.06 0.81
CA ALA A 285 -10.52 -6.94 0.35
C ALA A 285 -11.63 -7.09 1.42
N ILE A 286 -11.26 -7.35 2.66
CA ILE A 286 -12.21 -7.51 3.75
C ILE A 286 -12.95 -6.20 4.03
N PHE A 287 -12.20 -5.07 4.08
CA PHE A 287 -12.80 -3.77 4.37
C PHE A 287 -13.80 -3.35 3.30
N ILE A 288 -13.44 -3.42 2.00
CA ILE A 288 -14.30 -2.97 0.91
C ILE A 288 -15.54 -3.88 0.78
N VAL A 289 -15.38 -5.21 0.91
CA VAL A 289 -16.52 -6.13 0.87
C VAL A 289 -17.43 -5.89 2.06
N ALA A 290 -16.88 -5.67 3.27
CA ALA A 290 -17.68 -5.34 4.45
C ALA A 290 -18.40 -3.99 4.27
N GLN A 291 -17.73 -2.99 3.70
CA GLN A 291 -18.31 -1.69 3.41
C GLN A 291 -19.48 -1.80 2.42
N ASP A 292 -19.29 -2.52 1.32
CA ASP A 292 -20.34 -2.74 0.30
C ASP A 292 -21.56 -3.45 0.89
N TYR A 293 -21.33 -4.52 1.67
CA TYR A 293 -22.38 -5.28 2.31
C TYR A 293 -23.14 -4.47 3.38
N LEU A 294 -22.42 -3.77 4.25
CA LEU A 294 -23.01 -2.98 5.33
C LEU A 294 -23.74 -1.75 4.81
N SER A 295 -23.18 -1.08 3.79
CA SER A 295 -23.85 0.07 3.17
C SER A 295 -25.15 -0.31 2.44
N GLY A 296 -25.24 -1.55 1.96
CA GLY A 296 -26.46 -2.10 1.38
C GLY A 296 -27.56 -2.42 2.41
N ILE A 297 -27.17 -2.78 3.64
CA ILE A 297 -28.14 -3.10 4.72
C ILE A 297 -28.56 -1.83 5.46
N ASP A 298 -27.59 -1.00 5.86
CA ASP A 298 -27.83 0.21 6.65
C ASP A 298 -26.99 1.38 6.11
N PRO A 299 -27.51 2.15 5.15
CA PRO A 299 -26.80 3.26 4.53
C PRO A 299 -26.40 4.37 5.48
N VAL A 300 -27.06 4.48 6.65
CA VAL A 300 -26.83 5.57 7.62
C VAL A 300 -25.73 5.23 8.61
N TYR A 301 -25.73 4.01 9.15
CA TYR A 301 -24.83 3.62 10.25
C TYR A 301 -23.71 2.66 9.85
N TRP A 302 -23.48 2.39 8.56
CA TRP A 302 -22.43 1.46 8.11
C TRP A 302 -21.02 1.82 8.63
N GLN A 303 -20.71 3.11 8.74
CA GLN A 303 -19.41 3.58 9.28
C GLN A 303 -19.27 3.24 10.77
N PHE A 304 -20.37 3.34 11.54
CA PHE A 304 -20.36 2.94 12.94
C PHE A 304 -20.07 1.43 13.08
N TRP A 305 -20.73 0.60 12.28
CA TRP A 305 -20.51 -0.84 12.31
C TRP A 305 -19.08 -1.22 11.92
N ILE A 306 -18.52 -0.61 10.89
CA ILE A 306 -17.11 -0.82 10.50
C ILE A 306 -16.17 -0.41 11.64
N GLY A 307 -16.39 0.76 12.26
CA GLY A 307 -15.60 1.21 13.41
C GLY A 307 -15.69 0.25 14.59
N PHE A 308 -16.89 -0.23 14.89
CA PHE A 308 -17.11 -1.22 15.95
C PHE A 308 -16.37 -2.53 15.69
N PHE A 309 -16.51 -3.10 14.48
CA PHE A 309 -15.78 -4.32 14.11
C PHE A 309 -14.27 -4.13 14.15
N LEU A 310 -13.79 -2.95 13.76
CA LEU A 310 -12.36 -2.62 13.84
C LEU A 310 -11.87 -2.68 15.29
N VAL A 311 -12.59 -2.04 16.24
CA VAL A 311 -12.22 -2.04 17.66
C VAL A 311 -12.16 -3.47 18.18
N VAL A 312 -13.13 -4.30 17.83
CA VAL A 312 -13.14 -5.72 18.21
C VAL A 312 -11.93 -6.46 17.65
N ILE A 313 -11.62 -6.28 16.36
CA ILE A 313 -10.48 -6.95 15.74
C ILE A 313 -9.15 -6.50 16.36
N VAL A 314 -8.97 -5.20 16.62
CA VAL A 314 -7.74 -4.66 17.24
C VAL A 314 -7.56 -5.20 18.67
N LEU A 315 -8.63 -5.34 19.42
CA LEU A 315 -8.57 -5.88 20.78
C LEU A 315 -8.21 -7.37 20.80
N PHE A 316 -8.77 -8.17 19.90
CA PHE A 316 -8.61 -9.63 19.90
C PHE A 316 -7.50 -10.14 18.98
N ALA A 317 -7.19 -9.44 17.88
CA ALA A 317 -6.21 -9.85 16.86
C ALA A 317 -5.08 -8.83 16.73
N ARG A 318 -4.23 -8.70 17.74
CA ARG A 318 -3.11 -7.73 17.81
C ARG A 318 -2.11 -7.75 16.64
N GLY A 319 -2.14 -8.79 15.80
CA GLY A 319 -1.29 -8.92 14.60
C GLY A 319 -2.07 -8.85 13.28
N GLY A 320 -3.32 -8.37 13.30
CA GLY A 320 -4.23 -8.45 12.16
C GLY A 320 -4.69 -9.89 11.87
N ILE A 321 -5.51 -10.06 10.84
CA ILE A 321 -6.08 -11.38 10.49
C ILE A 321 -5.00 -12.38 10.10
N LEU A 322 -4.00 -11.96 9.32
CA LEU A 322 -2.88 -12.84 8.93
C LEU A 322 -1.99 -13.21 10.12
N GLY A 323 -1.79 -12.29 11.09
CA GLY A 323 -1.06 -12.59 12.32
C GLY A 323 -1.79 -13.58 13.22
N GLY A 324 -3.11 -13.44 13.32
CA GLY A 324 -3.95 -14.39 14.05
C GLY A 324 -3.92 -15.81 13.46
N LEU A 325 -3.98 -15.92 12.12
CA LEU A 325 -3.89 -17.20 11.41
C LEU A 325 -2.53 -17.90 11.61
N GLU A 326 -1.43 -17.16 11.59
CA GLU A 326 -0.10 -17.73 11.85
C GLU A 326 0.04 -18.19 13.31
N ALA A 327 -0.40 -17.38 14.27
CA ALA A 327 -0.38 -17.78 15.68
C ALA A 327 -1.25 -19.03 15.94
N LEU A 328 -2.38 -19.16 15.27
CA LEU A 328 -3.23 -20.34 15.34
C LEU A 328 -2.54 -21.58 14.73
N ARG A 329 -1.88 -21.41 13.58
CA ARG A 329 -1.11 -22.46 12.92
C ARG A 329 0.05 -22.95 13.79
N GLU A 330 0.80 -22.04 14.41
CA GLU A 330 1.90 -22.40 15.30
C GLU A 330 1.40 -23.15 16.54
N ARG A 331 0.27 -22.75 17.12
CA ARG A 331 -0.36 -23.48 18.24
C ARG A 331 -0.79 -24.87 17.84
N MET A 332 -1.33 -25.06 16.61
CA MET A 332 -1.72 -26.38 16.12
C MET A 332 -0.52 -27.29 15.83
N LEU A 333 0.60 -26.73 15.35
CA LEU A 333 1.83 -27.49 15.12
C LEU A 333 2.51 -27.90 16.43
N ARG A 334 2.52 -27.03 17.45
CA ARG A 334 3.06 -27.35 18.79
C ARG A 334 2.22 -28.38 19.56
N ARG A 335 0.94 -28.55 19.23
CA ARG A 335 0.10 -29.61 19.82
C ARG A 335 0.31 -30.99 19.20
N LYS A 336 1.02 -31.07 18.05
CA LYS A 336 1.32 -32.34 17.36
C LYS A 336 2.75 -32.85 17.67
N GLN A 337 3.54 -32.10 18.41
CA GLN A 337 4.82 -32.53 18.99
C GLN A 337 4.63 -32.83 20.49
#